data_c6699e06d375ff38c084ca8c818b8d23
#
_entry.id   c6699e06d375ff38c084ca8c818b8d23
#
_cell.length_a   1.000
_cell.length_b   1.000
_cell.length_c   1.000
_cell.angle_alpha   90.00
_cell.angle_beta   90.00
_cell.angle_gamma   90.00
#
_symmetry.space_group_name_H-M   'P 1'
#
loop_
_entity.id
_entity.type
_entity.pdbx_description
1 polymer ?
#
loop_
_entity_poly.entity_id
_entity_poly.type
_entity_poly.pdbx_seq_one_letter_code
_entity_poly.pdbx_strand_id
1 'polypeptide(L)'
;MENMTRRQFLKTTGAGAIFLGAGGPLAKIALAAPPTFTGVTYLTPAYEDLYPPLMGFVNRLKEHPDLLKIDFFDSGTLVKTDEQTAALRAGTIHFMFHTTSYITRTFPILGIAGLPSLCDQLYTHGERMDMETPLWKLMNDVLAKDNTFMLTSGGAALEPEYIWSGSSKIASLADLKGKRVRIVSFEAEEVLKSYGVAGARIPSSELYLAVQRGTVEATVANIGTVMGRKLYEQVKYCFKIPTTAYAVAIFFLKDRWDKLPDKIKAAFWDAGKWYEKNSAPVVNQKFYPEKYWPRIEKAGVKVIKPTEMELKDFEEKSQPVWAWWRKQVGEEVGQKAINLAMGRT
;
A
#
# COMPACT_ATOMS: atom_id res chain seq x y z
N MET A 1 -15.14 -29.32 3.72
CA MET A 1 -13.72 -28.89 3.63
C MET A 1 -13.24 -28.70 5.06
N GLU A 2 -12.43 -29.66 5.53
CA GLU A 2 -11.95 -29.67 6.92
C GLU A 2 -10.92 -28.57 7.16
N ASN A 3 -11.08 -27.88 8.27
CA ASN A 3 -10.19 -26.82 8.72
C ASN A 3 -8.85 -27.40 9.19
N MET A 4 -7.81 -27.18 8.40
CA MET A 4 -6.44 -27.54 8.77
C MET A 4 -5.92 -26.62 9.88
N THR A 5 -5.50 -27.18 11.02
CA THR A 5 -5.01 -26.41 12.17
C THR A 5 -3.55 -25.96 11.99
N ARG A 6 -3.17 -24.85 12.66
CA ARG A 6 -1.80 -24.28 12.67
C ARG A 6 -0.69 -25.32 12.89
N ARG A 7 -0.97 -26.39 13.61
CA ARG A 7 -0.02 -27.45 13.96
C ARG A 7 0.22 -28.47 12.82
N GLN A 8 -0.71 -28.58 11.88
CA GLN A 8 -0.59 -29.48 10.71
C GLN A 8 0.25 -28.84 9.60
N PHE A 9 0.21 -27.52 9.49
CA PHE A 9 1.00 -26.76 8.51
C PHE A 9 2.53 -26.86 8.75
N LEU A 10 2.98 -26.91 10.00
CA LEU A 10 4.41 -26.97 10.34
C LEU A 10 5.06 -28.36 10.13
N LYS A 11 4.28 -29.40 9.84
CA LYS A 11 4.82 -30.78 9.68
C LYS A 11 5.08 -31.17 8.22
N THR A 12 4.65 -30.39 7.24
CA THR A 12 4.76 -30.72 5.81
C THR A 12 5.95 -30.08 5.08
N THR A 13 6.78 -29.28 5.77
CA THR A 13 7.90 -28.55 5.12
C THR A 13 9.29 -29.18 5.35
N GLY A 14 9.39 -30.40 5.78
CA GLY A 14 10.68 -31.02 6.03
C GLY A 14 10.78 -32.48 5.60
N ALA A 15 11.12 -32.77 4.34
CA ALA A 15 11.85 -34.01 3.96
C ALA A 15 12.20 -33.98 2.45
N GLY A 16 13.36 -33.43 2.12
CA GLY A 16 14.05 -33.72 0.87
C GLY A 16 15.04 -34.87 1.09
N ALA A 17 14.69 -36.11 0.82
CA ALA A 17 15.60 -37.25 0.88
C ALA A 17 16.33 -37.40 -0.47
N ILE A 18 17.66 -37.35 -0.41
CA ILE A 18 18.55 -37.71 -1.52
C ILE A 18 18.64 -39.26 -1.57
N PHE A 19 18.22 -39.84 -2.70
CA PHE A 19 18.53 -41.25 -3.00
C PHE A 19 19.47 -41.29 -4.23
N LEU A 20 20.71 -41.71 -3.97
CA LEU A 20 21.64 -42.18 -5.00
C LEU A 20 21.45 -43.71 -5.16
N GLY A 21 21.04 -44.12 -6.35
CA GLY A 21 20.98 -45.55 -6.73
C GLY A 21 21.14 -45.70 -8.22
N ALA A 22 22.09 -46.51 -8.61
CA ALA A 22 22.62 -46.70 -9.99
C ALA A 22 21.71 -47.52 -10.91
N GLY A 23 21.73 -47.22 -12.21
CA GLY A 23 21.63 -48.16 -13.32
C GLY A 23 20.28 -48.32 -14.02
N GLY A 24 20.11 -47.69 -15.21
CA GLY A 24 19.13 -48.08 -16.22
C GLY A 24 18.77 -46.95 -17.20
N PRO A 25 18.76 -47.16 -18.54
CA PRO A 25 18.43 -46.13 -19.48
C PRO A 25 16.94 -45.83 -19.51
N LEU A 26 16.57 -44.57 -19.35
CA LEU A 26 15.28 -43.94 -19.23
C LEU A 26 14.94 -43.51 -17.78
N ALA A 27 15.84 -42.71 -17.17
CA ALA A 27 15.41 -41.84 -16.08
C ALA A 27 14.42 -40.81 -16.70
N LYS A 28 13.11 -41.06 -16.54
CA LYS A 28 12.12 -39.97 -16.64
C LYS A 28 12.65 -38.85 -15.73
N ILE A 29 13.09 -37.76 -16.36
CA ILE A 29 13.34 -36.51 -15.60
C ILE A 29 12.02 -36.23 -14.90
N ALA A 30 11.92 -36.57 -13.62
CA ALA A 30 10.81 -36.15 -12.79
C ALA A 30 10.89 -34.62 -12.81
N LEU A 31 10.06 -33.99 -13.60
CA LEU A 31 9.89 -32.55 -13.57
C LEU A 31 9.52 -32.23 -12.12
N ALA A 32 10.41 -31.55 -11.41
CA ALA A 32 10.14 -31.09 -10.06
C ALA A 32 8.80 -30.35 -10.07
N ALA A 33 7.95 -30.63 -9.10
CA ALA A 33 6.67 -29.94 -8.99
C ALA A 33 6.91 -28.41 -8.98
N PRO A 34 6.06 -27.65 -9.67
CA PRO A 34 6.22 -26.19 -9.71
C PRO A 34 6.24 -25.61 -8.30
N PRO A 35 7.13 -24.63 -8.02
CA PRO A 35 7.24 -24.02 -6.71
C PRO A 35 5.96 -23.29 -6.35
N THR A 36 5.60 -23.30 -5.06
CA THR A 36 4.43 -22.60 -4.53
C THR A 36 4.85 -21.29 -3.89
N PHE A 37 4.18 -20.21 -4.26
CA PHE A 37 4.37 -18.87 -3.70
C PHE A 37 3.18 -18.49 -2.85
N THR A 38 3.42 -18.21 -1.58
CA THR A 38 2.42 -17.70 -0.65
C THR A 38 2.38 -16.19 -0.69
N GLY A 39 1.25 -15.64 -1.12
CA GLY A 39 1.00 -14.19 -1.14
C GLY A 39 -0.06 -13.78 -0.15
N VAL A 40 0.04 -12.57 0.39
CA VAL A 40 -0.93 -12.04 1.36
C VAL A 40 -1.32 -10.59 1.07
N THR A 41 -2.51 -10.23 1.54
CA THR A 41 -2.96 -8.85 1.70
C THR A 41 -3.94 -8.72 2.85
N TYR A 42 -4.05 -7.53 3.42
CA TYR A 42 -5.12 -7.19 4.38
C TYR A 42 -6.37 -6.61 3.70
N LEU A 43 -6.28 -6.28 2.41
CA LEU A 43 -7.41 -5.80 1.63
C LEU A 43 -8.46 -6.89 1.50
N THR A 44 -9.72 -6.48 1.57
CA THR A 44 -10.87 -7.37 1.48
C THR A 44 -11.62 -7.15 0.17
N PRO A 45 -12.47 -8.09 -0.29
CA PRO A 45 -13.33 -7.88 -1.44
C PRO A 45 -14.25 -6.64 -1.37
N ALA A 46 -14.45 -6.08 -0.16
CA ALA A 46 -15.21 -4.84 0.01
C ALA A 46 -14.51 -3.59 -0.55
N TYR A 47 -13.22 -3.66 -0.83
CA TYR A 47 -12.50 -2.64 -1.60
C TYR A 47 -12.73 -2.88 -3.10
N GLU A 48 -13.91 -2.47 -3.59
CA GLU A 48 -14.32 -2.64 -5.00
C GLU A 48 -13.35 -1.98 -5.99
N ASP A 49 -12.53 -1.05 -5.52
CA ASP A 49 -11.50 -0.30 -6.25
C ASP A 49 -10.18 -1.07 -6.36
N LEU A 50 -9.66 -1.56 -5.23
CA LEU A 50 -8.30 -2.10 -5.12
C LEU A 50 -8.24 -3.63 -5.24
N TYR A 51 -9.32 -4.31 -4.83
CA TYR A 51 -9.32 -5.77 -4.80
C TYR A 51 -9.35 -6.42 -6.20
N PRO A 52 -10.15 -5.93 -7.18
CA PRO A 52 -10.16 -6.51 -8.52
C PRO A 52 -8.82 -6.47 -9.24
N PRO A 53 -8.07 -5.34 -9.31
CA PRO A 53 -6.76 -5.33 -9.95
C PRO A 53 -5.73 -6.20 -9.21
N LEU A 54 -5.80 -6.27 -7.87
CA LEU A 54 -4.98 -7.17 -7.08
C LEU A 54 -5.22 -8.63 -7.47
N MET A 55 -6.50 -9.04 -7.55
CA MET A 55 -6.85 -10.39 -8.00
C MET A 55 -6.50 -10.64 -9.46
N GLY A 56 -6.54 -9.61 -10.30
CA GLY A 56 -6.07 -9.68 -11.68
C GLY A 56 -4.59 -10.07 -11.77
N PHE A 57 -3.73 -9.50 -10.92
CA PHE A 57 -2.33 -9.92 -10.81
C PHE A 57 -2.22 -11.40 -10.39
N VAL A 58 -2.92 -11.80 -9.34
CA VAL A 58 -2.90 -13.19 -8.83
C VAL A 58 -3.39 -14.17 -9.89
N ASN A 59 -4.45 -13.84 -10.62
CA ASN A 59 -5.02 -14.71 -11.64
C ASN A 59 -4.09 -14.88 -12.83
N ARG A 60 -3.40 -13.80 -13.27
CA ARG A 60 -2.37 -13.90 -14.32
C ARG A 60 -1.26 -14.89 -13.96
N LEU A 61 -0.79 -14.89 -12.73
CA LEU A 61 0.20 -15.86 -12.28
C LEU A 61 -0.36 -17.29 -12.30
N LYS A 62 -1.64 -17.48 -11.95
CA LYS A 62 -2.31 -18.78 -12.01
C LYS A 62 -2.55 -19.32 -13.43
N GLU A 63 -2.40 -18.49 -14.46
CA GLU A 63 -2.43 -18.92 -15.88
C GLU A 63 -1.21 -19.78 -16.25
N HIS A 64 -0.17 -19.84 -15.40
CA HIS A 64 1.06 -20.60 -15.62
C HIS A 64 1.24 -21.77 -14.62
N PRO A 65 0.29 -22.73 -14.51
CA PRO A 65 0.30 -23.75 -13.46
C PRO A 65 1.47 -24.72 -13.53
N ASP A 66 2.07 -24.87 -14.72
CA ASP A 66 3.28 -25.70 -14.93
C ASP A 66 4.56 -24.98 -14.48
N LEU A 67 4.53 -23.66 -14.33
CA LEU A 67 5.67 -22.84 -13.96
C LEU A 67 5.71 -22.53 -12.46
N LEU A 68 4.55 -22.21 -11.86
CA LEU A 68 4.42 -21.83 -10.46
C LEU A 68 2.99 -22.05 -9.95
N LYS A 69 2.85 -22.15 -8.62
CA LYS A 69 1.56 -22.16 -7.92
C LYS A 69 1.45 -20.96 -7.00
N ILE A 70 0.25 -20.41 -6.86
CA ILE A 70 -0.01 -19.29 -5.97
C ILE A 70 -1.05 -19.67 -4.92
N ASP A 71 -0.63 -19.65 -3.65
CA ASP A 71 -1.50 -19.68 -2.49
C ASP A 71 -1.66 -18.24 -2.01
N PHE A 72 -2.84 -17.68 -2.24
CA PHE A 72 -3.10 -16.27 -1.92
C PHE A 72 -4.14 -16.14 -0.81
N PHE A 73 -3.81 -15.36 0.22
CA PHE A 73 -4.63 -15.11 1.41
C PHE A 73 -4.91 -13.62 1.55
N ASP A 74 -6.18 -13.27 1.43
CA ASP A 74 -6.66 -11.90 1.59
C ASP A 74 -7.20 -11.61 2.99
N SER A 75 -7.73 -10.40 3.18
CA SER A 75 -8.46 -9.97 4.37
C SER A 75 -7.68 -10.12 5.69
N GLY A 76 -6.36 -10.26 5.62
CA GLY A 76 -5.52 -10.51 6.79
C GLY A 76 -5.78 -11.87 7.44
N THR A 77 -6.28 -12.85 6.70
CA THR A 77 -6.67 -14.17 7.22
C THR A 77 -5.47 -15.02 7.64
N LEU A 78 -4.37 -14.98 6.88
CA LEU A 78 -3.14 -15.69 7.24
C LEU A 78 -2.25 -14.85 8.16
N VAL A 79 -2.06 -13.56 7.82
CA VAL A 79 -1.18 -12.64 8.55
C VAL A 79 -1.88 -11.28 8.68
N LYS A 80 -1.97 -10.76 9.91
CA LYS A 80 -2.57 -9.45 10.18
C LYS A 80 -1.76 -8.32 9.56
N THR A 81 -2.42 -7.19 9.29
CA THR A 81 -1.83 -6.01 8.61
C THR A 81 -0.44 -5.65 9.16
N ASP A 82 -0.34 -5.49 10.47
CA ASP A 82 0.89 -5.01 11.12
C ASP A 82 1.99 -6.08 11.19
N GLU A 83 1.65 -7.36 10.96
CA GLU A 83 2.56 -8.50 11.01
C GLU A 83 3.12 -8.88 9.62
N GLN A 84 2.53 -8.37 8.52
CA GLN A 84 2.88 -8.81 7.16
C GLN A 84 4.34 -8.54 6.80
N THR A 85 4.90 -7.39 7.20
CA THR A 85 6.31 -7.07 6.96
C THR A 85 7.24 -8.01 7.72
N ALA A 86 6.91 -8.33 8.96
CA ALA A 86 7.68 -9.29 9.76
C ALA A 86 7.58 -10.71 9.19
N ALA A 87 6.42 -11.13 8.72
CA ALA A 87 6.21 -12.42 8.06
C ALA A 87 6.99 -12.53 6.75
N LEU A 88 7.04 -11.45 5.95
CA LEU A 88 7.88 -11.38 4.75
C LEU A 88 9.36 -11.54 5.10
N ARG A 89 9.87 -10.77 6.07
CA ARG A 89 11.27 -10.85 6.53
C ARG A 89 11.64 -12.23 7.08
N ALA A 90 10.73 -12.86 7.80
CA ALA A 90 10.91 -14.23 8.29
C ALA A 90 10.82 -15.29 7.18
N GLY A 91 10.37 -14.88 5.98
CA GLY A 91 10.16 -15.78 4.85
C GLY A 91 9.00 -16.75 5.00
N THR A 92 8.08 -16.47 5.91
CA THR A 92 6.83 -17.23 6.09
C THR A 92 5.88 -17.03 4.91
N ILE A 93 5.96 -15.86 4.28
CA ILE A 93 5.28 -15.52 3.03
C ILE A 93 6.31 -15.13 1.97
N HIS A 94 5.96 -15.27 0.71
CA HIS A 94 6.84 -15.00 -0.42
C HIS A 94 6.68 -13.57 -0.97
N PHE A 95 5.44 -13.05 -0.95
CA PHE A 95 5.14 -11.69 -1.35
C PHE A 95 3.93 -11.14 -0.60
N MET A 96 3.84 -9.81 -0.53
CA MET A 96 2.70 -9.13 0.04
C MET A 96 2.27 -7.96 -0.83
N PHE A 97 0.95 -7.75 -0.93
CA PHE A 97 0.39 -6.46 -1.32
C PHE A 97 0.20 -5.63 -0.06
N HIS A 98 0.86 -4.49 -0.01
CA HIS A 98 0.77 -3.65 1.16
C HIS A 98 0.68 -2.16 0.80
N THR A 99 -0.10 -1.43 1.58
CA THR A 99 -0.19 0.02 1.49
C THR A 99 1.08 0.65 2.08
N THR A 100 1.75 1.49 1.29
CA THR A 100 3.05 2.06 1.66
C THR A 100 3.01 2.84 2.96
N SER A 101 1.96 3.63 3.22
CA SER A 101 1.82 4.46 4.42
C SER A 101 1.84 3.70 5.76
N TYR A 102 1.54 2.39 5.76
CA TYR A 102 1.64 1.58 6.98
C TYR A 102 3.07 1.22 7.36
N ILE A 103 3.98 1.21 6.38
CA ILE A 103 5.33 0.66 6.52
C ILE A 103 6.44 1.69 6.33
N THR A 104 6.12 3.00 6.24
CA THR A 104 7.12 4.07 6.07
C THR A 104 8.05 4.22 7.26
N ARG A 105 7.66 3.77 8.47
CA ARG A 105 8.56 3.72 9.62
C ARG A 105 9.70 2.70 9.41
N THR A 106 9.37 1.58 8.77
CA THR A 106 10.34 0.52 8.46
C THR A 106 11.12 0.86 7.20
N PHE A 107 10.46 1.45 6.21
CA PHE A 107 11.00 1.80 4.91
C PHE A 107 10.70 3.28 4.60
N PRO A 108 11.47 4.23 5.18
CA PRO A 108 11.18 5.66 5.04
C PRO A 108 11.08 6.16 3.61
N ILE A 109 11.83 5.56 2.67
CA ILE A 109 11.80 5.95 1.25
C ILE A 109 10.40 5.84 0.63
N LEU A 110 9.56 4.92 1.10
CA LEU A 110 8.18 4.75 0.62
C LEU A 110 7.28 5.93 1.01
N GLY A 111 7.70 6.75 1.97
CA GLY A 111 7.02 7.97 2.39
C GLY A 111 6.97 9.03 1.29
N ILE A 112 7.79 8.90 0.23
CA ILE A 112 7.77 9.83 -0.92
C ILE A 112 6.36 9.97 -1.52
N ALA A 113 5.58 8.89 -1.57
CA ALA A 113 4.21 8.89 -2.07
C ALA A 113 3.23 9.62 -1.13
N GLY A 114 3.61 9.80 0.14
CA GLY A 114 2.77 10.37 1.18
C GLY A 114 3.23 11.73 1.70
N LEU A 115 4.32 12.30 1.18
CA LEU A 115 4.76 13.62 1.61
C LEU A 115 3.69 14.68 1.38
N PRO A 116 3.25 15.39 2.44
CA PRO A 116 2.25 16.44 2.30
C PRO A 116 2.65 17.46 1.24
N SER A 117 1.70 17.94 0.46
CA SER A 117 1.89 18.89 -0.68
C SER A 117 2.75 18.36 -1.84
N LEU A 118 3.39 17.20 -1.71
CA LEU A 118 4.09 16.51 -2.80
C LEU A 118 3.27 15.36 -3.37
N CYS A 119 2.43 14.74 -2.55
CA CYS A 119 1.65 13.56 -2.93
C CYS A 119 0.77 13.78 -4.18
N ASP A 120 0.29 15.01 -4.40
CA ASP A 120 -0.47 15.38 -5.60
C ASP A 120 0.35 15.22 -6.89
N GLN A 121 1.67 15.38 -6.83
CA GLN A 121 2.54 15.17 -7.99
C GLN A 121 2.56 13.71 -8.43
N LEU A 122 2.60 12.77 -7.49
CA LEU A 122 2.61 11.34 -7.77
C LEU A 122 1.20 10.77 -8.00
N TYR A 123 0.16 11.48 -7.58
CA TYR A 123 -1.21 11.21 -7.98
C TYR A 123 -1.47 11.64 -9.43
N THR A 124 -1.05 12.86 -9.79
CA THR A 124 -1.30 13.45 -11.12
C THR A 124 -0.35 12.87 -12.19
N HIS A 125 0.89 12.60 -11.81
CA HIS A 125 1.97 12.11 -12.67
C HIS A 125 2.43 10.74 -12.18
N GLY A 126 1.49 9.79 -12.10
CA GLY A 126 1.73 8.44 -11.60
C GLY A 126 2.79 7.67 -12.37
N GLU A 127 2.95 7.95 -13.66
CA GLU A 127 3.96 7.35 -14.54
C GLU A 127 5.39 7.48 -14.00
N ARG A 128 5.64 8.46 -13.09
CA ARG A 128 6.95 8.62 -12.43
C ARG A 128 7.25 7.49 -11.44
N MET A 129 6.22 6.77 -11.01
CA MET A 129 6.34 5.62 -10.09
C MET A 129 6.32 4.27 -10.82
N ASP A 130 6.22 4.25 -12.14
CA ASP A 130 6.17 3.03 -12.93
C ASP A 130 7.45 2.22 -12.77
N MET A 131 7.34 0.91 -12.96
CA MET A 131 8.46 -0.01 -12.97
C MET A 131 9.53 0.47 -13.96
N GLU A 132 10.81 0.38 -13.53
CA GLU A 132 12.00 0.77 -14.30
C GLU A 132 12.25 2.28 -14.43
N THR A 133 11.36 3.16 -13.89
CA THR A 133 11.62 4.60 -13.84
C THR A 133 12.77 4.95 -12.88
N PRO A 134 13.36 6.14 -13.01
CA PRO A 134 14.41 6.58 -12.07
C PRO A 134 13.96 6.59 -10.61
N LEU A 135 12.70 6.98 -10.32
CA LEU A 135 12.18 6.98 -8.95
C LEU A 135 11.99 5.55 -8.41
N TRP A 136 11.42 4.66 -9.22
CA TRP A 136 11.27 3.25 -8.85
C TRP A 136 12.64 2.59 -8.59
N LYS A 137 13.65 2.85 -9.43
CA LYS A 137 15.01 2.34 -9.23
C LYS A 137 15.60 2.86 -7.93
N LEU A 138 15.52 4.17 -7.68
CA LEU A 138 16.02 4.78 -6.44
C LEU A 138 15.35 4.18 -5.19
N MET A 139 14.02 3.99 -5.23
CA MET A 139 13.31 3.33 -4.12
C MET A 139 13.83 1.92 -3.90
N ASN A 140 14.02 1.12 -4.94
CA ASN A 140 14.53 -0.24 -4.84
C ASN A 140 15.98 -0.30 -4.37
N ASP A 141 16.85 0.64 -4.79
CA ASP A 141 18.23 0.73 -4.30
C ASP A 141 18.29 0.95 -2.78
N VAL A 142 17.35 1.73 -2.24
CA VAL A 142 17.24 1.95 -0.79
C VAL A 142 16.65 0.71 -0.10
N LEU A 143 15.55 0.16 -0.62
CA LEU A 143 14.88 -1.02 -0.07
C LEU A 143 15.78 -2.26 -0.05
N ALA A 144 16.67 -2.38 -1.03
CA ALA A 144 17.62 -3.49 -1.12
C ALA A 144 18.58 -3.57 0.08
N LYS A 145 18.87 -2.44 0.75
CA LYS A 145 19.69 -2.39 1.97
C LYS A 145 19.04 -3.14 3.12
N ASP A 146 17.71 -3.22 3.12
CA ASP A 146 16.88 -3.97 4.07
C ASP A 146 16.36 -5.28 3.48
N ASN A 147 17.05 -5.85 2.51
CA ASN A 147 16.69 -7.09 1.82
C ASN A 147 15.25 -7.10 1.29
N THR A 148 14.75 -5.95 0.84
CA THR A 148 13.39 -5.80 0.32
C THR A 148 13.44 -5.38 -1.15
N PHE A 149 12.54 -5.92 -1.96
CA PHE A 149 12.36 -5.58 -3.35
C PHE A 149 10.89 -5.24 -3.60
N MET A 150 10.65 -4.08 -4.18
CA MET A 150 9.32 -3.65 -4.63
C MET A 150 9.17 -3.95 -6.11
N LEU A 151 8.33 -4.93 -6.46
CA LEU A 151 8.06 -5.27 -7.86
C LEU A 151 7.41 -4.08 -8.58
N THR A 152 6.34 -3.56 -8.02
CA THR A 152 5.63 -2.40 -8.55
C THR A 152 4.97 -1.61 -7.42
N SER A 153 4.81 -0.30 -7.65
CA SER A 153 4.03 0.59 -6.76
C SER A 153 2.53 0.58 -7.04
N GLY A 154 2.10 -0.08 -8.13
CA GLY A 154 0.72 -0.04 -8.62
C GLY A 154 0.43 1.12 -9.59
N GLY A 155 1.47 1.77 -10.14
CA GLY A 155 1.40 2.72 -11.26
C GLY A 155 1.08 4.16 -10.90
N ALA A 156 0.77 4.48 -9.63
CA ALA A 156 0.59 5.84 -9.13
C ALA A 156 0.41 5.84 -7.61
N ALA A 157 0.52 7.01 -6.99
CA ALA A 157 -0.16 7.23 -5.71
C ALA A 157 -1.68 7.26 -5.95
N LEU A 158 -2.44 6.74 -4.99
CA LEU A 158 -3.90 6.87 -5.03
C LEU A 158 -4.31 8.32 -4.75
N GLU A 159 -5.56 8.67 -5.10
CA GLU A 159 -6.13 9.98 -4.76
C GLU A 159 -5.82 10.30 -3.30
N PRO A 160 -5.42 11.55 -2.97
CA PRO A 160 -5.00 11.91 -1.62
C PRO A 160 -6.00 11.51 -0.53
N GLU A 161 -5.47 11.27 0.64
CA GLU A 161 -6.27 11.10 1.84
C GLU A 161 -6.73 12.47 2.34
N TYR A 162 -8.02 12.55 2.63
CA TYR A 162 -8.70 13.74 3.12
C TYR A 162 -9.11 13.57 4.59
N ILE A 163 -9.58 14.66 5.22
CA ILE A 163 -10.04 14.65 6.60
C ILE A 163 -11.54 14.42 6.63
N TRP A 164 -11.96 13.30 7.20
CA TRP A 164 -13.37 12.91 7.33
C TRP A 164 -13.80 13.00 8.79
N SER A 165 -14.98 13.57 9.06
CA SER A 165 -15.49 13.70 10.42
C SER A 165 -16.99 13.45 10.47
N GLY A 166 -17.46 12.99 11.65
CA GLY A 166 -18.85 12.67 11.94
C GLY A 166 -19.57 13.77 12.69
N SER A 167 -19.50 13.73 14.03
CA SER A 167 -20.21 14.65 14.93
C SER A 167 -19.63 16.07 14.93
N SER A 168 -18.31 16.20 14.84
CA SER A 168 -17.64 17.49 14.78
C SER A 168 -17.47 17.93 13.34
N LYS A 169 -17.97 19.12 12.98
CA LYS A 169 -17.71 19.72 11.69
C LYS A 169 -16.25 20.15 11.65
N ILE A 170 -15.48 19.56 10.72
CA ILE A 170 -14.13 20.02 10.36
C ILE A 170 -14.24 20.61 8.96
N ALA A 171 -14.11 21.91 8.87
CA ALA A 171 -14.27 22.67 7.64
C ALA A 171 -13.06 23.57 7.35
N SER A 172 -12.06 23.54 8.24
CA SER A 172 -10.83 24.32 8.15
C SER A 172 -9.70 23.61 8.89
N LEU A 173 -8.45 24.00 8.64
CA LEU A 173 -7.29 23.53 9.39
C LEU A 173 -7.34 23.98 10.87
N ALA A 174 -7.96 25.12 11.16
CA ALA A 174 -8.11 25.63 12.52
C ALA A 174 -9.03 24.73 13.38
N ASP A 175 -10.02 24.09 12.77
CA ASP A 175 -10.94 23.17 13.47
C ASP A 175 -10.26 21.90 14.00
N LEU A 176 -9.04 21.63 13.54
CA LEU A 176 -8.26 20.43 13.93
C LEU A 176 -7.62 20.57 15.31
N LYS A 177 -7.47 21.81 15.83
CA LYS A 177 -6.78 22.05 17.10
C LYS A 177 -7.40 21.26 18.25
N GLY A 178 -6.58 20.47 18.92
CA GLY A 178 -6.98 19.63 20.07
C GLY A 178 -7.78 18.39 19.70
N LYS A 179 -8.03 18.14 18.41
CA LYS A 179 -8.77 16.96 17.95
C LYS A 179 -7.91 15.71 17.97
N ARG A 180 -8.54 14.59 18.32
CA ARG A 180 -7.96 13.27 18.14
C ARG A 180 -8.33 12.74 16.77
N VAL A 181 -7.34 12.62 15.92
CA VAL A 181 -7.52 12.23 14.49
C VAL A 181 -6.81 10.91 14.22
N ARG A 182 -7.52 9.98 13.60
CA ARG A 182 -6.88 8.76 13.11
C ARG A 182 -6.00 9.08 11.91
N ILE A 183 -4.74 8.68 11.99
CA ILE A 183 -3.73 8.89 10.96
C ILE A 183 -2.90 7.61 10.85
N VAL A 184 -2.56 7.15 9.64
CA VAL A 184 -1.65 6.01 9.42
C VAL A 184 -0.29 6.44 8.91
N SER A 185 -0.23 7.47 8.08
CA SER A 185 1.02 8.03 7.53
C SER A 185 1.77 8.78 8.63
N PHE A 186 3.07 8.50 8.78
CA PHE A 186 3.94 9.26 9.68
C PHE A 186 4.14 10.69 9.16
N GLU A 187 4.21 10.84 7.85
CA GLU A 187 4.39 12.12 7.15
C GLU A 187 3.18 13.03 7.40
N ALA A 188 1.96 12.47 7.30
CA ALA A 188 0.73 13.20 7.65
C ALA A 188 0.65 13.54 9.13
N GLU A 189 1.09 12.64 10.02
CA GLU A 189 1.14 12.90 11.46
C GLU A 189 2.05 14.09 11.76
N GLU A 190 3.24 14.16 11.14
CA GLU A 190 4.17 15.26 11.38
C GLU A 190 3.60 16.62 10.95
N VAL A 191 2.96 16.73 9.78
CA VAL A 191 2.34 18.00 9.38
C VAL A 191 1.15 18.37 10.26
N LEU A 192 0.31 17.41 10.63
CA LEU A 192 -0.89 17.66 11.43
C LEU A 192 -0.58 18.02 12.89
N LYS A 193 0.56 17.60 13.43
CA LYS A 193 1.07 18.09 14.74
C LYS A 193 1.20 19.61 14.78
N SER A 194 1.58 20.24 13.65
CA SER A 194 1.70 21.72 13.57
C SER A 194 0.35 22.46 13.73
N TYR A 195 -0.76 21.73 13.53
CA TYR A 195 -2.12 22.21 13.75
C TYR A 195 -2.70 21.79 15.12
N GLY A 196 -1.87 21.24 16.01
CA GLY A 196 -2.28 20.82 17.34
C GLY A 196 -3.13 19.54 17.37
N VAL A 197 -3.01 18.70 16.35
CA VAL A 197 -3.71 17.41 16.27
C VAL A 197 -3.03 16.36 17.15
N ALA A 198 -3.85 15.58 17.86
CA ALA A 198 -3.42 14.36 18.54
C ALA A 198 -3.64 13.16 17.60
N GLY A 199 -2.57 12.65 17.00
CA GLY A 199 -2.60 11.50 16.09
C GLY A 199 -2.90 10.19 16.82
N ALA A 200 -3.74 9.33 16.23
CA ALA A 200 -4.01 7.98 16.70
C ALA A 200 -3.83 6.97 15.54
N ARG A 201 -2.92 6.01 15.70
CA ARG A 201 -2.67 4.97 14.70
C ARG A 201 -3.63 3.81 14.91
N ILE A 202 -4.60 3.69 14.02
CA ILE A 202 -5.64 2.64 14.05
C ILE A 202 -5.69 1.99 12.67
N PRO A 203 -5.52 0.66 12.56
CA PRO A 203 -5.66 -0.06 11.30
C PRO A 203 -7.04 0.17 10.66
N SER A 204 -7.11 0.14 9.33
CA SER A 204 -8.38 0.37 8.63
C SER A 204 -9.47 -0.66 9.00
N SER A 205 -9.07 -1.87 9.40
CA SER A 205 -9.99 -2.91 9.88
C SER A 205 -10.76 -2.54 11.17
N GLU A 206 -10.20 -1.66 11.99
CA GLU A 206 -10.76 -1.22 13.26
C GLU A 206 -11.40 0.18 13.18
N LEU A 207 -11.22 0.86 12.05
CA LEU A 207 -11.55 2.27 11.90
C LEU A 207 -13.05 2.55 12.01
N TYR A 208 -13.92 1.70 11.46
CA TYR A 208 -15.36 1.87 11.55
C TYR A 208 -15.82 1.98 13.02
N LEU A 209 -15.37 1.03 13.84
CA LEU A 209 -15.74 1.04 15.28
C LEU A 209 -15.09 2.21 16.05
N ALA A 210 -13.87 2.60 15.68
CA ALA A 210 -13.20 3.73 16.32
C ALA A 210 -13.95 5.05 16.07
N VAL A 211 -14.43 5.28 14.85
CA VAL A 211 -15.26 6.46 14.50
C VAL A 211 -16.63 6.37 15.17
N GLN A 212 -17.30 5.22 15.07
CA GLN A 212 -18.62 5.00 15.65
C GLN A 212 -18.66 5.24 17.16
N ARG A 213 -17.62 4.79 17.88
CA ARG A 213 -17.50 4.94 19.34
C ARG A 213 -16.95 6.31 19.77
N GLY A 214 -16.61 7.19 18.82
CA GLY A 214 -15.98 8.47 19.14
C GLY A 214 -14.57 8.35 19.71
N THR A 215 -13.90 7.20 19.50
CA THR A 215 -12.49 7.01 19.88
C THR A 215 -11.60 8.03 19.18
N VAL A 216 -11.96 8.41 17.97
CA VAL A 216 -11.39 9.51 17.20
C VAL A 216 -12.52 10.41 16.71
N GLU A 217 -12.26 11.72 16.64
CA GLU A 217 -13.24 12.73 16.18
C GLU A 217 -13.22 12.89 14.65
N ALA A 218 -12.09 12.54 14.04
CA ALA A 218 -11.90 12.56 12.60
C ALA A 218 -10.91 11.48 12.17
N THR A 219 -10.83 11.26 10.87
CA THR A 219 -9.86 10.35 10.26
C THR A 219 -9.26 10.96 9.00
N VAL A 220 -7.96 10.82 8.84
CA VAL A 220 -7.30 10.95 7.53
C VAL A 220 -7.47 9.62 6.82
N ALA A 221 -8.13 9.65 5.67
CA ALA A 221 -8.42 8.47 4.89
C ALA A 221 -8.63 8.78 3.40
N ASN A 222 -8.26 7.83 2.55
CA ASN A 222 -8.61 7.82 1.14
C ASN A 222 -10.09 7.45 0.97
N ILE A 223 -10.73 7.93 -0.08
CA ILE A 223 -12.13 7.63 -0.40
C ILE A 223 -12.38 6.10 -0.53
N GLY A 224 -11.40 5.34 -1.05
CA GLY A 224 -11.46 3.88 -1.10
C GLY A 224 -11.60 3.25 0.29
N THR A 225 -10.89 3.77 1.30
CA THR A 225 -11.04 3.33 2.69
C THR A 225 -12.42 3.69 3.24
N VAL A 226 -12.91 4.90 2.94
CA VAL A 226 -14.25 5.35 3.39
C VAL A 226 -15.33 4.43 2.82
N MET A 227 -15.23 4.04 1.57
CA MET A 227 -16.18 3.13 0.92
C MET A 227 -16.00 1.68 1.38
N GLY A 228 -14.78 1.16 1.30
CA GLY A 228 -14.47 -0.24 1.63
C GLY A 228 -14.69 -0.60 3.10
N ARG A 229 -14.68 0.38 4.01
CA ARG A 229 -14.98 0.20 5.44
C ARG A 229 -16.33 0.79 5.84
N LYS A 230 -17.16 1.20 4.89
CA LYS A 230 -18.49 1.79 5.09
C LYS A 230 -18.49 3.01 6.03
N LEU A 231 -17.39 3.76 6.08
CA LEU A 231 -17.28 4.94 6.95
C LEU A 231 -18.27 6.04 6.58
N TYR A 232 -18.77 6.05 5.34
CA TYR A 232 -19.82 6.97 4.90
C TYR A 232 -21.11 6.87 5.74
N GLU A 233 -21.33 5.78 6.49
CA GLU A 233 -22.44 5.65 7.45
C GLU A 233 -22.21 6.47 8.72
N GLN A 234 -20.94 6.78 9.04
CA GLN A 234 -20.54 7.43 10.29
C GLN A 234 -20.07 8.88 10.10
N VAL A 235 -19.53 9.21 8.90
CA VAL A 235 -19.00 10.55 8.60
C VAL A 235 -20.07 11.41 7.93
N LYS A 236 -20.04 12.70 8.20
CA LYS A 236 -20.95 13.72 7.64
C LYS A 236 -20.21 14.79 6.85
N TYR A 237 -18.93 14.92 7.06
CA TYR A 237 -18.09 15.96 6.45
C TYR A 237 -16.82 15.36 5.89
N CYS A 238 -16.40 15.86 4.74
CA CYS A 238 -15.10 15.64 4.14
C CYS A 238 -14.44 17.00 3.90
N PHE A 239 -13.43 17.36 4.69
CA PHE A 239 -12.58 18.50 4.38
C PHE A 239 -11.51 18.04 3.40
N LYS A 240 -11.66 18.46 2.13
CA LYS A 240 -10.92 17.91 0.99
C LYS A 240 -9.53 18.56 0.84
N ILE A 241 -8.79 18.69 1.95
CA ILE A 241 -7.38 19.06 1.91
C ILE A 241 -6.53 17.83 1.64
N PRO A 242 -5.62 17.84 0.63
CA PRO A 242 -4.79 16.70 0.29
C PRO A 242 -3.69 16.52 1.35
N THR A 243 -3.99 15.74 2.38
CA THR A 243 -3.13 15.63 3.56
C THR A 243 -1.92 14.73 3.31
N THR A 244 -2.13 13.62 2.64
CA THR A 244 -1.12 12.61 2.28
C THR A 244 -1.70 11.71 1.21
N ALA A 245 -0.89 10.78 0.67
CA ALA A 245 -1.35 9.70 -0.20
C ALA A 245 -0.55 8.43 0.06
N TYR A 246 -0.85 7.37 -0.64
CA TYR A 246 -0.13 6.11 -0.59
C TYR A 246 -0.25 5.35 -1.91
N ALA A 247 0.63 4.39 -2.09
CA ALA A 247 0.55 3.40 -3.15
C ALA A 247 0.23 2.01 -2.55
N VAL A 248 -0.38 1.13 -3.34
CA VAL A 248 -0.54 -0.28 -2.98
C VAL A 248 0.50 -1.07 -3.78
N ALA A 249 1.60 -1.36 -3.14
CA ALA A 249 2.78 -1.93 -3.75
C ALA A 249 2.91 -3.44 -3.47
N ILE A 250 3.68 -4.12 -4.31
CA ILE A 250 3.98 -5.55 -4.18
C ILE A 250 5.43 -5.71 -3.76
N PHE A 251 5.65 -6.40 -2.64
CA PHE A 251 6.98 -6.58 -2.03
C PHE A 251 7.39 -8.03 -1.94
N PHE A 252 8.69 -8.27 -2.14
CA PHE A 252 9.39 -9.54 -1.98
C PHE A 252 10.62 -9.35 -1.08
N LEU A 253 11.21 -10.45 -0.60
CA LEU A 253 12.60 -10.42 -0.14
C LEU A 253 13.53 -10.36 -1.35
N LYS A 254 14.49 -9.41 -1.32
CA LYS A 254 15.44 -9.16 -2.43
C LYS A 254 16.29 -10.39 -2.75
N ASP A 255 16.85 -11.04 -1.73
CA ASP A 255 17.70 -12.22 -1.90
C ASP A 255 16.95 -13.43 -2.45
N ARG A 256 15.64 -13.54 -2.16
CA ARG A 256 14.78 -14.58 -2.74
C ARG A 256 14.38 -14.24 -4.17
N TRP A 257 14.02 -12.98 -4.42
CA TRP A 257 13.74 -12.49 -5.75
C TRP A 257 14.91 -12.74 -6.71
N ASP A 258 16.13 -12.42 -6.29
CA ASP A 258 17.32 -12.55 -7.10
C ASP A 258 17.62 -14.00 -7.51
N LYS A 259 17.28 -14.96 -6.64
CA LYS A 259 17.45 -16.39 -6.87
C LYS A 259 16.34 -17.04 -7.69
N LEU A 260 15.25 -16.33 -7.99
CA LEU A 260 14.18 -16.90 -8.82
C LEU A 260 14.68 -17.23 -10.23
N PRO A 261 14.24 -18.35 -10.82
CA PRO A 261 14.46 -18.64 -12.23
C PRO A 261 13.90 -17.54 -13.13
N ASP A 262 14.58 -17.23 -14.23
CA ASP A 262 14.20 -16.13 -15.12
C ASP A 262 12.77 -16.22 -15.65
N LYS A 263 12.28 -17.44 -15.94
CA LYS A 263 10.89 -17.65 -16.38
C LYS A 263 9.88 -17.26 -15.30
N ILE A 264 10.19 -17.51 -14.03
CA ILE A 264 9.32 -17.14 -12.89
C ILE A 264 9.38 -15.62 -12.69
N LYS A 265 10.58 -15.01 -12.73
CA LYS A 265 10.72 -13.55 -12.70
C LYS A 265 9.91 -12.89 -13.80
N ALA A 266 10.00 -13.42 -15.03
CA ALA A 266 9.26 -12.89 -16.17
C ALA A 266 7.74 -12.95 -15.96
N ALA A 267 7.21 -14.05 -15.40
CA ALA A 267 5.79 -14.16 -15.09
C ALA A 267 5.34 -13.13 -14.05
N PHE A 268 6.10 -12.97 -12.96
CA PHE A 268 5.83 -11.93 -11.95
C PHE A 268 5.95 -10.52 -12.54
N TRP A 269 6.93 -10.30 -13.40
CA TRP A 269 7.16 -9.00 -14.05
C TRP A 269 6.00 -8.63 -14.98
N ASP A 270 5.53 -9.56 -15.81
CA ASP A 270 4.37 -9.36 -16.69
C ASP A 270 3.11 -9.06 -15.87
N ALA A 271 2.83 -9.86 -14.83
CA ALA A 271 1.71 -9.62 -13.93
C ALA A 271 1.84 -8.26 -13.22
N GLY A 272 3.06 -7.85 -12.83
CA GLY A 272 3.37 -6.54 -12.24
C GLY A 272 3.08 -5.39 -13.20
N LYS A 273 3.52 -5.48 -14.44
CA LYS A 273 3.24 -4.47 -15.48
C LYS A 273 1.74 -4.36 -15.79
N TRP A 274 1.03 -5.48 -15.77
CA TRP A 274 -0.43 -5.45 -15.90
C TRP A 274 -1.10 -4.76 -14.70
N TYR A 275 -0.68 -5.11 -13.47
CA TYR A 275 -1.21 -4.50 -12.25
C TYR A 275 -0.97 -2.98 -12.23
N GLU A 276 0.23 -2.54 -12.59
CA GLU A 276 0.61 -1.13 -12.71
C GLU A 276 -0.37 -0.34 -13.59
N LYS A 277 -0.74 -0.89 -14.75
CA LYS A 277 -1.65 -0.24 -15.69
C LYS A 277 -3.12 -0.29 -15.27
N ASN A 278 -3.51 -1.29 -14.49
CA ASN A 278 -4.91 -1.57 -14.16
C ASN A 278 -5.29 -1.27 -12.71
N SER A 279 -4.36 -0.81 -11.87
CA SER A 279 -4.58 -0.44 -10.48
C SER A 279 -4.79 1.08 -10.33
N ALA A 280 -3.88 1.78 -9.66
CA ALA A 280 -4.06 3.17 -9.31
C ALA A 280 -4.44 4.10 -10.47
N PRO A 281 -3.88 4.00 -11.70
CA PRO A 281 -4.30 4.86 -12.80
C PRO A 281 -5.78 4.73 -13.16
N VAL A 282 -6.29 3.49 -13.25
CA VAL A 282 -7.72 3.24 -13.56
C VAL A 282 -8.61 3.66 -12.39
N VAL A 283 -8.18 3.38 -11.17
CA VAL A 283 -8.90 3.74 -9.95
C VAL A 283 -9.06 5.24 -9.84
N ASN A 284 -7.98 5.98 -10.00
CA ASN A 284 -7.94 7.44 -9.88
C ASN A 284 -8.74 8.14 -10.99
N GLN A 285 -8.58 7.70 -12.24
CA GLN A 285 -9.14 8.40 -13.40
C GLN A 285 -10.60 8.05 -13.70
N LYS A 286 -11.03 6.85 -13.31
CA LYS A 286 -12.38 6.37 -13.64
C LYS A 286 -13.16 5.96 -12.40
N PHE A 287 -12.62 5.07 -11.59
CA PHE A 287 -13.42 4.43 -10.55
C PHE A 287 -13.86 5.42 -9.46
N TYR A 288 -12.97 6.23 -8.94
CA TYR A 288 -13.31 7.22 -7.91
C TYR A 288 -14.24 8.31 -8.43
N PRO A 289 -13.98 8.99 -9.56
CA PRO A 289 -14.88 10.01 -10.08
C PRO A 289 -16.25 9.49 -10.48
N GLU A 290 -16.31 8.29 -11.09
CA GLU A 290 -17.56 7.76 -11.64
C GLU A 290 -18.41 7.01 -10.62
N LYS A 291 -17.80 6.44 -9.58
CA LYS A 291 -18.52 5.58 -8.62
C LYS A 291 -18.47 6.08 -7.18
N TYR A 292 -17.28 6.38 -6.64
CA TYR A 292 -17.17 6.61 -5.20
C TYR A 292 -17.58 8.01 -4.80
N TRP A 293 -17.14 9.05 -5.51
CA TRP A 293 -17.58 10.41 -5.21
C TRP A 293 -19.09 10.59 -5.34
N PRO A 294 -19.76 10.10 -6.40
CA PRO A 294 -21.23 10.14 -6.46
C PRO A 294 -21.92 9.37 -5.32
N ARG A 295 -21.35 8.24 -4.87
CA ARG A 295 -21.89 7.52 -3.72
C ARG A 295 -21.76 8.28 -2.40
N ILE A 296 -20.64 8.96 -2.19
CA ILE A 296 -20.39 9.83 -1.02
C ILE A 296 -21.40 10.98 -1.00
N GLU A 297 -21.62 11.65 -2.13
CA GLU A 297 -22.61 12.72 -2.24
C GLU A 297 -24.04 12.21 -1.97
N LYS A 298 -24.41 11.07 -2.55
CA LYS A 298 -25.71 10.41 -2.30
C LYS A 298 -25.88 9.99 -0.84
N ALA A 299 -24.83 9.65 -0.14
CA ALA A 299 -24.85 9.35 1.30
C ALA A 299 -25.01 10.62 2.17
N GLY A 300 -25.05 11.79 1.55
CA GLY A 300 -25.27 13.08 2.24
C GLY A 300 -24.03 13.64 2.93
N VAL A 301 -22.84 13.14 2.61
CA VAL A 301 -21.57 13.67 3.14
C VAL A 301 -21.28 15.02 2.46
N LYS A 302 -21.08 16.06 3.28
CA LYS A 302 -20.76 17.41 2.79
C LYS A 302 -19.26 17.52 2.50
N VAL A 303 -18.91 17.69 1.23
CA VAL A 303 -17.53 17.91 0.79
C VAL A 303 -17.22 19.41 0.89
N ILE A 304 -16.20 19.74 1.67
CA ILE A 304 -15.73 21.11 1.91
C ILE A 304 -14.34 21.23 1.29
N LYS A 305 -14.19 22.17 0.36
CA LYS A 305 -12.90 22.45 -0.28
C LYS A 305 -12.10 23.42 0.59
N PRO A 306 -10.78 23.22 0.73
CA PRO A 306 -9.91 24.19 1.37
C PRO A 306 -9.87 25.50 0.54
N THR A 307 -9.64 26.61 1.21
CA THR A 307 -9.35 27.89 0.59
C THR A 307 -7.91 27.91 0.05
N GLU A 308 -7.61 28.82 -0.88
CA GLU A 308 -6.24 29.02 -1.39
C GLU A 308 -5.26 29.37 -0.25
N MET A 309 -5.73 30.15 0.74
CA MET A 309 -4.92 30.49 1.91
C MET A 309 -4.59 29.27 2.76
N GLU A 310 -5.55 28.35 2.95
CA GLU A 310 -5.32 27.10 3.69
C GLU A 310 -4.38 26.16 2.93
N LEU A 311 -4.51 26.07 1.61
CA LEU A 311 -3.58 25.29 0.79
C LEU A 311 -2.15 25.82 0.91
N LYS A 312 -1.98 27.15 0.88
CA LYS A 312 -0.68 27.81 1.05
C LYS A 312 -0.10 27.59 2.45
N ASP A 313 -0.90 27.79 3.51
CA ASP A 313 -0.48 27.52 4.89
C ASP A 313 -0.08 26.03 5.07
N PHE A 314 -0.84 25.12 4.46
CA PHE A 314 -0.52 23.70 4.49
C PHE A 314 0.79 23.36 3.75
N GLU A 315 1.03 23.99 2.61
CA GLU A 315 2.29 23.86 1.85
C GLU A 315 3.49 24.38 2.67
N GLU A 316 3.37 25.56 3.27
CA GLU A 316 4.42 26.13 4.12
C GLU A 316 4.75 25.22 5.30
N LYS A 317 3.75 24.66 5.97
CA LYS A 317 3.94 23.71 7.09
C LYS A 317 4.39 22.31 6.65
N SER A 318 4.26 21.99 5.38
CA SER A 318 4.78 20.74 4.81
C SER A 318 6.30 20.76 4.61
N GLN A 319 6.91 21.93 4.42
CA GLN A 319 8.35 22.05 4.16
C GLN A 319 9.24 21.48 5.30
N PRO A 320 8.96 21.74 6.58
CA PRO A 320 9.67 21.09 7.68
C PRO A 320 9.54 19.57 7.67
N VAL A 321 8.39 19.02 7.23
CA VAL A 321 8.17 17.58 7.12
C VAL A 321 9.05 16.98 6.04
N TRP A 322 9.24 17.67 4.90
CA TRP A 322 10.16 17.23 3.86
C TRP A 322 11.61 17.20 4.37
N ALA A 323 12.03 18.21 5.13
CA ALA A 323 13.35 18.23 5.75
C ALA A 323 13.53 17.10 6.78
N TRP A 324 12.50 16.86 7.61
CA TRP A 324 12.50 15.74 8.54
C TRP A 324 12.59 14.39 7.80
N TRP A 325 11.80 14.20 6.75
CA TRP A 325 11.78 12.97 5.97
C TRP A 325 13.12 12.69 5.27
N ARG A 326 13.75 13.73 4.67
CA ARG A 326 15.10 13.59 4.08
C ARG A 326 16.11 13.06 5.08
N LYS A 327 16.06 13.51 6.34
CA LYS A 327 16.93 13.00 7.40
C LYS A 327 16.71 11.50 7.69
N GLN A 328 15.47 11.01 7.55
CA GLN A 328 15.16 9.58 7.75
C GLN A 328 15.68 8.72 6.60
N VAL A 329 15.64 9.21 5.38
CA VAL A 329 16.04 8.49 4.15
C VAL A 329 17.54 8.63 3.85
N GLY A 330 18.15 9.71 4.30
CA GLY A 330 19.44 10.23 3.90
C GLY A 330 19.26 11.45 3.01
N GLU A 331 19.92 12.57 3.38
CA GLU A 331 19.64 13.90 2.83
C GLU A 331 19.73 13.94 1.29
N GLU A 332 20.81 13.37 0.72
CA GLU A 332 21.04 13.32 -0.72
C GLU A 332 19.99 12.46 -1.45
N VAL A 333 19.77 11.25 -0.93
CA VAL A 333 18.80 10.29 -1.50
C VAL A 333 17.38 10.86 -1.44
N GLY A 334 17.01 11.45 -0.31
CA GLY A 334 15.70 12.05 -0.11
C GLY A 334 15.48 13.24 -1.04
N GLN A 335 16.48 14.13 -1.20
CA GLN A 335 16.38 15.24 -2.13
C GLN A 335 16.24 14.75 -3.59
N LYS A 336 17.02 13.73 -3.98
CA LYS A 336 16.90 13.11 -5.31
C LYS A 336 15.51 12.51 -5.53
N ALA A 337 14.95 11.81 -4.54
CA ALA A 337 13.61 11.25 -4.63
C ALA A 337 12.54 12.36 -4.82
N ILE A 338 12.63 13.46 -4.06
CA ILE A 338 11.75 14.62 -4.21
C ILE A 338 11.85 15.21 -5.63
N ASN A 339 13.09 15.43 -6.13
CA ASN A 339 13.28 15.94 -7.48
C ASN A 339 12.62 15.04 -8.53
N LEU A 340 12.86 13.72 -8.46
CA LEU A 340 12.26 12.75 -9.38
C LEU A 340 10.72 12.73 -9.27
N ALA A 341 10.18 12.80 -8.05
CA ALA A 341 8.73 12.89 -7.84
C ALA A 341 8.13 14.18 -8.43
N MET A 342 8.90 15.27 -8.45
CA MET A 342 8.51 16.54 -9.09
C MET A 342 8.78 16.58 -10.60
N GLY A 343 9.35 15.52 -11.19
CA GLY A 343 9.73 15.47 -12.62
C GLY A 343 10.95 16.33 -12.95
N ARG A 344 11.82 16.58 -11.97
CA ARG A 344 13.10 17.27 -12.14
C ARG A 344 14.22 16.24 -12.28
N THR A 345 15.07 16.38 -13.28
CA THR A 345 16.24 15.51 -13.51
C THR A 345 17.42 15.92 -12.65
#